data_98e0b9446c7e2b88034b63d0fc0aaebd
#
_entry.id   98e0b9446c7e2b88034b63d0fc0aaebd
#
_cell.length_a   1.000
_cell.length_b   1.000
_cell.length_c   1.000
_cell.angle_alpha   90.00
_cell.angle_beta   90.00
_cell.angle_gamma   90.00
#
_symmetry.space_group_name_H-M   'P 1'
#
loop_
_entity.id
_entity.type
_entity.pdbx_description
1 polymer ?
#
loop_
_entity_poly.entity_id
_entity_poly.type
_entity_poly.pdbx_seq_one_letter_code
_entity_poly.pdbx_strand_id
1 'polypeptide(L)'
;EADMIFSTVTADQAHAAARAVAAGIRQGAYFFDLNSCAPSTKQKNAAIITEAGGYYVDVAVMATITLKYHQTAMLVAGEHAEAAIALMVALDMEPVHVPGPVGRASTIKMIRSVLVKGVEALTAECFSAATIAGVADEVAASLDASQTKDGWKDQAAYNMERMTTHGIRRAAEMREVAITLADLNIAGRMTAG
;
A
#
# COMPACT_ATOMS: atom_id res chain seq x y z
N GLU A 1 -3.41 28.73 0.57
CA GLU A 1 -4.65 27.94 0.69
C GLU A 1 -4.77 27.06 -0.54
N ALA A 2 -5.04 25.77 -0.34
CA ALA A 2 -5.17 24.79 -1.42
C ALA A 2 -6.58 24.16 -1.38
N ASP A 3 -7.15 23.88 -2.56
CA ASP A 3 -8.43 23.17 -2.70
C ASP A 3 -8.25 21.66 -2.65
N MET A 4 -7.06 21.17 -3.00
CA MET A 4 -6.69 19.76 -3.01
C MET A 4 -5.32 19.56 -2.38
N ILE A 5 -5.22 18.58 -1.48
CA ILE A 5 -4.00 18.24 -0.76
C ILE A 5 -3.76 16.74 -0.95
N PHE A 6 -2.62 16.38 -1.53
CA PHE A 6 -2.20 14.99 -1.71
C PHE A 6 -1.16 14.63 -0.65
N SER A 7 -1.49 13.71 0.25
CA SER A 7 -0.59 13.21 1.27
C SER A 7 0.14 11.96 0.77
N THR A 8 1.47 12.07 0.63
CA THR A 8 2.36 11.00 0.11
C THR A 8 3.58 10.82 1.02
N VAL A 9 3.35 10.72 2.31
CA VAL A 9 4.38 10.47 3.33
C VAL A 9 4.53 8.97 3.59
N THR A 10 5.48 8.58 4.44
CA THR A 10 5.61 7.19 4.90
C THR A 10 4.45 6.78 5.81
N ALA A 11 4.18 5.49 5.90
CA ALA A 11 3.02 4.96 6.64
C ALA A 11 2.99 5.43 8.10
N ASP A 12 4.13 5.44 8.77
CA ASP A 12 4.33 5.89 10.15
C ASP A 12 4.11 7.40 10.35
N GLN A 13 4.24 8.20 9.29
CA GLN A 13 4.05 9.65 9.33
C GLN A 13 2.62 10.09 8.92
N ALA A 14 1.81 9.18 8.40
CA ALA A 14 0.51 9.52 7.83
C ALA A 14 -0.43 10.21 8.83
N HIS A 15 -0.46 9.76 10.08
CA HIS A 15 -1.30 10.36 11.13
C HIS A 15 -0.81 11.76 11.52
N ALA A 16 0.50 11.93 11.66
CA ALA A 16 1.09 13.24 11.96
C ALA A 16 0.83 14.24 10.83
N ALA A 17 0.93 13.80 9.58
CA ALA A 17 0.64 14.63 8.40
C ALA A 17 -0.84 15.06 8.36
N ALA A 18 -1.78 14.15 8.63
CA ALA A 18 -3.20 14.47 8.69
C ALA A 18 -3.51 15.51 9.78
N ARG A 19 -2.92 15.37 10.98
CA ARG A 19 -3.06 16.34 12.06
C ARG A 19 -2.50 17.72 11.70
N ALA A 20 -1.33 17.76 11.07
CA ALA A 20 -0.70 19.01 10.65
C ALA A 20 -1.56 19.74 9.61
N VAL A 21 -2.14 19.00 8.66
CA VAL A 21 -3.03 19.57 7.63
C VAL A 21 -4.33 20.04 8.25
N ALA A 22 -4.93 19.29 9.18
CA ALA A 22 -6.18 19.65 9.83
C ALA A 22 -6.09 20.99 10.59
N ALA A 23 -4.91 21.36 11.10
CA ALA A 23 -4.71 22.62 11.79
C ALA A 23 -4.92 23.87 10.91
N GLY A 24 -4.92 23.73 9.57
CA GLY A 24 -5.08 24.84 8.65
C GLY A 24 -5.81 24.50 7.35
N ILE A 25 -6.49 23.36 7.29
CA ILE A 25 -7.25 22.97 6.10
C ILE A 25 -8.43 23.92 5.87
N ARG A 26 -8.62 24.32 4.61
CA ARG A 26 -9.76 25.14 4.23
C ARG A 26 -11.06 24.31 4.24
N GLN A 27 -12.15 24.92 4.66
CA GLN A 27 -13.48 24.32 4.60
C GLN A 27 -13.78 23.82 3.17
N GLY A 28 -14.15 22.52 3.05
CA GLY A 28 -14.46 21.89 1.78
C GLY A 28 -13.25 21.51 0.92
N ALA A 29 -12.02 21.72 1.40
CA ALA A 29 -10.83 21.25 0.67
C ALA A 29 -10.71 19.73 0.75
N TYR A 30 -10.26 19.08 -0.34
CA TYR A 30 -10.08 17.64 -0.42
C TYR A 30 -8.70 17.25 0.13
N PHE A 31 -8.68 16.26 1.02
CA PHE A 31 -7.48 15.61 1.50
C PHE A 31 -7.40 14.18 0.96
N PHE A 32 -6.57 13.98 -0.06
CA PHE A 32 -6.30 12.68 -0.65
C PHE A 32 -5.19 11.99 0.14
N ASP A 33 -5.52 10.96 0.89
CA ASP A 33 -4.55 10.16 1.64
C ASP A 33 -4.08 8.97 0.79
N LEU A 34 -2.90 9.09 0.15
CA LEU A 34 -2.28 8.05 -0.67
C LEU A 34 -1.36 7.12 0.13
N ASN A 35 -1.26 7.34 1.45
CA ASN A 35 -0.33 6.59 2.28
C ASN A 35 -0.77 5.13 2.45
N SER A 36 0.22 4.23 2.55
CA SER A 36 -0.03 2.79 2.71
C SER A 36 -0.28 2.43 4.18
N CYS A 37 -1.45 2.81 4.71
CA CYS A 37 -1.83 2.65 6.10
C CYS A 37 -2.96 1.62 6.29
N ALA A 38 -3.09 1.11 7.52
CA ALA A 38 -4.22 0.29 7.92
C ALA A 38 -5.56 1.04 7.74
N PRO A 39 -6.68 0.34 7.47
CA PRO A 39 -8.00 0.96 7.39
C PRO A 39 -8.36 1.75 8.65
N SER A 40 -8.05 1.25 9.83
CA SER A 40 -8.27 1.94 11.10
C SER A 40 -7.46 3.24 11.24
N THR A 41 -6.24 3.28 10.71
CA THR A 41 -5.43 4.51 10.64
C THR A 41 -6.09 5.53 9.70
N LYS A 42 -6.56 5.10 8.52
CA LYS A 42 -7.29 5.96 7.58
C LYS A 42 -8.57 6.55 8.19
N GLN A 43 -9.33 5.73 8.92
CA GLN A 43 -10.55 6.17 9.61
C GLN A 43 -10.26 7.22 10.69
N LYS A 44 -9.19 7.05 11.48
CA LYS A 44 -8.73 8.05 12.46
C LYS A 44 -8.32 9.36 11.77
N ASN A 45 -7.62 9.29 10.65
CA ASN A 45 -7.22 10.46 9.88
C ASN A 45 -8.44 11.17 9.27
N ALA A 46 -9.41 10.39 8.78
CA ALA A 46 -10.65 10.92 8.24
C ALA A 46 -11.44 11.71 9.28
N ALA A 47 -11.57 11.18 10.50
CA ALA A 47 -12.25 11.89 11.57
C ALA A 47 -11.64 13.27 11.84
N ILE A 48 -10.31 13.35 11.94
CA ILE A 48 -9.60 14.63 12.19
C ILE A 48 -9.79 15.62 11.03
N ILE A 49 -9.68 15.18 9.79
CA ILE A 49 -9.85 16.05 8.61
C ILE A 49 -11.30 16.52 8.48
N THR A 50 -12.26 15.64 8.72
CA THR A 50 -13.70 15.96 8.65
C THR A 50 -14.10 16.93 9.78
N GLU A 51 -13.60 16.73 11.00
CA GLU A 51 -13.83 17.65 12.12
C GLU A 51 -13.28 19.06 11.80
N ALA A 52 -12.16 19.14 11.08
CA ALA A 52 -11.59 20.42 10.62
C ALA A 52 -12.31 21.01 9.39
N GLY A 53 -13.34 20.34 8.85
CA GLY A 53 -14.15 20.81 7.72
C GLY A 53 -13.62 20.41 6.34
N GLY A 54 -12.62 19.55 6.25
CA GLY A 54 -12.11 19.00 4.99
C GLY A 54 -12.85 17.74 4.54
N TYR A 55 -12.71 17.39 3.27
CA TYR A 55 -13.23 16.16 2.65
C TYR A 55 -12.12 15.12 2.54
N TYR A 56 -12.19 14.08 3.36
CA TYR A 56 -11.20 13.01 3.35
C TYR A 56 -11.49 11.99 2.25
N VAL A 57 -10.44 11.56 1.54
CA VAL A 57 -10.49 10.58 0.46
C VAL A 57 -9.47 9.47 0.72
N ASP A 58 -9.94 8.22 0.89
CA ASP A 58 -9.07 7.05 1.03
C ASP A 58 -8.61 6.60 -0.34
N VAL A 59 -7.31 6.78 -0.63
CA VAL A 59 -6.68 6.38 -1.89
C VAL A 59 -5.66 5.28 -1.62
N ALA A 60 -5.78 4.17 -2.35
CA ALA A 60 -4.81 3.08 -2.31
C ALA A 60 -4.10 2.95 -3.66
N VAL A 61 -2.81 3.30 -3.72
CA VAL A 61 -1.97 3.13 -4.91
C VAL A 61 -1.62 1.65 -5.06
N MET A 62 -1.97 1.01 -6.18
CA MET A 62 -1.97 -0.45 -6.34
C MET A 62 -0.75 -1.02 -7.06
N ALA A 63 0.13 -0.17 -7.60
CA ALA A 63 1.35 -0.58 -8.29
C ALA A 63 2.50 0.39 -8.01
N THR A 64 3.69 0.07 -8.51
CA THR A 64 4.87 0.95 -8.44
C THR A 64 4.68 2.14 -9.38
N ILE A 65 4.87 3.35 -8.86
CA ILE A 65 4.59 4.61 -9.59
C ILE A 65 5.62 4.93 -10.68
N THR A 66 6.81 4.34 -10.64
CA THR A 66 7.91 4.64 -11.58
C THR A 66 7.63 4.30 -13.04
N LEU A 67 6.65 3.41 -13.30
CA LEU A 67 6.30 2.99 -14.66
C LEU A 67 5.24 3.89 -15.31
N LYS A 68 4.27 4.38 -14.52
CA LYS A 68 3.10 5.14 -15.00
C LYS A 68 2.90 6.48 -14.29
N TYR A 69 3.78 6.83 -13.36
CA TYR A 69 3.71 8.07 -12.59
C TYR A 69 2.31 8.30 -11.97
N HIS A 70 1.66 9.44 -12.25
CA HIS A 70 0.32 9.79 -11.77
C HIS A 70 -0.80 8.93 -12.37
N GLN A 71 -0.56 8.22 -13.48
CA GLN A 71 -1.49 7.26 -14.10
C GLN A 71 -1.35 5.84 -13.51
N THR A 72 -0.64 5.68 -12.41
CA THR A 72 -0.62 4.39 -11.69
C THR A 72 -2.01 4.08 -11.16
N ALA A 73 -2.47 2.83 -11.34
CA ALA A 73 -3.78 2.37 -10.88
C ALA A 73 -4.00 2.65 -9.39
N MET A 74 -5.10 3.30 -9.05
CA MET A 74 -5.47 3.68 -7.69
C MET A 74 -6.90 3.25 -7.40
N LEU A 75 -7.14 2.72 -6.20
CA LEU A 75 -8.49 2.50 -5.67
C LEU A 75 -8.87 3.70 -4.82
N VAL A 76 -10.12 4.16 -4.93
CA VAL A 76 -10.64 5.33 -4.21
C VAL A 76 -11.94 4.94 -3.50
N ALA A 77 -12.02 5.24 -2.20
CA ALA A 77 -13.18 4.95 -1.37
C ALA A 77 -13.49 6.09 -0.39
N GLY A 78 -14.67 6.05 0.21
CA GLY A 78 -15.16 7.03 1.17
C GLY A 78 -16.34 7.84 0.66
N GLU A 79 -16.94 8.63 1.53
CA GLU A 79 -18.15 9.42 1.26
C GLU A 79 -17.97 10.39 0.07
N HIS A 80 -16.77 10.96 -0.07
CA HIS A 80 -16.46 11.95 -1.11
C HIS A 80 -15.76 11.34 -2.34
N ALA A 81 -15.71 9.99 -2.47
CA ALA A 81 -14.95 9.29 -3.51
C ALA A 81 -15.38 9.66 -4.93
N GLU A 82 -16.69 9.74 -5.22
CA GLU A 82 -17.18 10.04 -6.57
C GLU A 82 -16.77 11.44 -7.05
N ALA A 83 -16.95 12.46 -6.20
CA ALA A 83 -16.52 13.82 -6.53
C ALA A 83 -14.98 13.92 -6.62
N ALA A 84 -14.26 13.23 -5.73
CA ALA A 84 -12.80 13.17 -5.73
C ALA A 84 -12.26 12.52 -7.01
N ILE A 85 -12.89 11.47 -7.52
CA ILE A 85 -12.52 10.80 -8.77
C ILE A 85 -12.59 11.78 -9.95
N ALA A 86 -13.64 12.60 -10.03
CA ALA A 86 -13.75 13.59 -11.10
C ALA A 86 -12.56 14.59 -11.08
N LEU A 87 -12.12 14.99 -9.88
CA LEU A 87 -10.94 15.85 -9.71
C LEU A 87 -9.64 15.13 -10.11
N MET A 88 -9.48 13.84 -9.73
CA MET A 88 -8.32 13.04 -10.09
C MET A 88 -8.23 12.81 -11.61
N VAL A 89 -9.36 12.52 -12.27
CA VAL A 89 -9.43 12.36 -13.74
C VAL A 89 -9.06 13.68 -14.45
N ALA A 90 -9.48 14.83 -13.92
CA ALA A 90 -9.07 16.13 -14.46
C ALA A 90 -7.56 16.39 -14.36
N LEU A 91 -6.86 15.67 -13.49
CA LEU A 91 -5.39 15.65 -13.37
C LEU A 91 -4.72 14.51 -14.17
N ASP A 92 -5.44 13.87 -15.10
CA ASP A 92 -4.96 12.75 -15.92
C ASP A 92 -4.53 11.52 -15.08
N MET A 93 -5.16 11.32 -13.92
CA MET A 93 -4.96 10.14 -13.06
C MET A 93 -5.95 9.04 -13.44
N GLU A 94 -5.65 7.78 -13.07
CA GLU A 94 -6.48 6.58 -13.34
C GLU A 94 -7.09 6.02 -12.03
N PRO A 95 -8.02 6.73 -11.36
CA PRO A 95 -8.70 6.22 -10.17
C PRO A 95 -9.80 5.22 -10.54
N VAL A 96 -9.95 4.20 -9.68
CA VAL A 96 -11.05 3.22 -9.75
C VAL A 96 -11.88 3.36 -8.48
N HIS A 97 -13.17 3.62 -8.62
CA HIS A 97 -14.09 3.70 -7.48
C HIS A 97 -14.30 2.32 -6.84
N VAL A 98 -14.15 2.27 -5.54
CA VAL A 98 -14.51 1.11 -4.71
C VAL A 98 -15.62 1.54 -3.77
N PRO A 99 -16.86 1.12 -4.00
CA PRO A 99 -18.00 1.50 -3.15
C PRO A 99 -17.77 1.05 -1.69
N GLY A 100 -17.99 1.97 -0.76
CA GLY A 100 -17.89 1.70 0.67
C GLY A 100 -17.26 2.85 1.46
N PRO A 101 -17.18 2.71 2.79
CA PRO A 101 -16.68 3.75 3.67
C PRO A 101 -15.16 3.93 3.53
N VAL A 102 -14.63 4.99 4.16
CA VAL A 102 -13.18 5.19 4.35
C VAL A 102 -12.56 3.95 4.97
N GLY A 103 -11.42 3.53 4.43
CA GLY A 103 -10.74 2.29 4.76
C GLY A 103 -11.00 1.15 3.77
N ARG A 104 -12.01 1.23 2.91
CA ARG A 104 -12.33 0.15 1.96
C ARG A 104 -11.22 -0.08 0.93
N ALA A 105 -10.73 0.97 0.30
CA ALA A 105 -9.62 0.90 -0.65
C ALA A 105 -8.33 0.38 0.03
N SER A 106 -8.03 0.93 1.20
CA SER A 106 -6.88 0.49 2.01
C SER A 106 -7.00 -0.95 2.49
N THR A 107 -8.21 -1.44 2.84
CA THR A 107 -8.43 -2.85 3.20
C THR A 107 -7.99 -3.79 2.06
N ILE A 108 -8.41 -3.51 0.83
CA ILE A 108 -8.05 -4.32 -0.34
C ILE A 108 -6.53 -4.34 -0.50
N LYS A 109 -5.88 -3.17 -0.44
CA LYS A 109 -4.43 -3.05 -0.56
C LYS A 109 -3.69 -3.79 0.55
N MET A 110 -4.10 -3.63 1.81
CA MET A 110 -3.42 -4.24 2.96
C MET A 110 -3.53 -5.77 2.91
N ILE A 111 -4.72 -6.32 2.64
CA ILE A 111 -4.91 -7.78 2.51
C ILE A 111 -4.10 -8.33 1.34
N ARG A 112 -4.13 -7.66 0.17
CA ARG A 112 -3.29 -8.04 -0.98
C ARG A 112 -1.79 -8.03 -0.62
N SER A 113 -1.36 -7.10 0.22
CA SER A 113 0.04 -6.97 0.63
C SER A 113 0.54 -8.17 1.44
N VAL A 114 -0.34 -8.90 2.14
CA VAL A 114 0.04 -10.16 2.82
C VAL A 114 0.64 -11.14 1.82
N LEU A 115 -0.06 -11.39 0.71
CA LEU A 115 0.44 -12.33 -0.30
C LEU A 115 1.68 -11.78 -1.04
N VAL A 116 1.59 -10.55 -1.56
CA VAL A 116 2.67 -9.99 -2.40
C VAL A 116 3.99 -9.91 -1.63
N LYS A 117 3.96 -9.33 -0.42
CA LYS A 117 5.18 -9.18 0.38
C LYS A 117 5.61 -10.48 1.08
N GLY A 118 4.65 -11.35 1.40
CA GLY A 118 4.95 -12.67 1.93
C GLY A 118 5.71 -13.52 0.92
N VAL A 119 5.29 -13.53 -0.35
CA VAL A 119 6.01 -14.23 -1.43
C VAL A 119 7.42 -13.67 -1.59
N GLU A 120 7.59 -12.34 -1.57
CA GLU A 120 8.90 -11.71 -1.68
C GLU A 120 9.82 -12.12 -0.51
N ALA A 121 9.31 -12.13 0.72
CA ALA A 121 10.07 -12.51 1.91
C ALA A 121 10.45 -14.00 1.89
N LEU A 122 9.50 -14.88 1.57
CA LEU A 122 9.75 -16.32 1.44
C LEU A 122 10.75 -16.63 0.32
N THR A 123 10.65 -15.93 -0.81
CA THR A 123 11.61 -16.08 -1.91
C THR A 123 13.02 -15.67 -1.48
N ALA A 124 13.16 -14.53 -0.78
CA ALA A 124 14.45 -14.06 -0.28
C ALA A 124 15.07 -15.08 0.71
N GLU A 125 14.28 -15.61 1.64
CA GLU A 125 14.75 -16.61 2.61
C GLU A 125 15.19 -17.90 1.91
N CYS A 126 14.35 -18.45 1.00
CA CYS A 126 14.63 -19.66 0.25
C CYS A 126 15.92 -19.54 -0.56
N PHE A 127 16.07 -18.50 -1.37
CA PHE A 127 17.24 -18.35 -2.25
C PHE A 127 18.50 -17.93 -1.50
N SER A 128 18.38 -17.24 -0.37
CA SER A 128 19.53 -17.01 0.52
C SER A 128 20.07 -18.33 1.09
N ALA A 129 19.18 -19.20 1.59
CA ALA A 129 19.56 -20.52 2.09
C ALA A 129 20.16 -21.41 0.98
N ALA A 130 19.52 -21.44 -0.19
CA ALA A 130 19.98 -22.21 -1.33
C ALA A 130 21.37 -21.76 -1.83
N THR A 131 21.64 -20.45 -1.82
CA THR A 131 22.96 -19.89 -2.17
C THR A 131 24.03 -20.32 -1.17
N ILE A 132 23.73 -20.23 0.13
CA ILE A 132 24.68 -20.68 1.19
C ILE A 132 24.96 -22.18 1.08
N ALA A 133 23.95 -22.99 0.76
CA ALA A 133 24.08 -24.43 0.57
C ALA A 133 24.74 -24.84 -0.77
N GLY A 134 24.92 -23.92 -1.72
CA GLY A 134 25.49 -24.17 -3.04
C GLY A 134 24.56 -24.91 -4.00
N VAL A 135 23.22 -24.83 -3.82
CA VAL A 135 22.20 -25.55 -4.59
C VAL A 135 21.14 -24.63 -5.20
N ALA A 136 21.49 -23.36 -5.43
CA ALA A 136 20.52 -22.37 -5.92
C ALA A 136 19.97 -22.68 -7.32
N ASP A 137 20.80 -23.26 -8.19
CA ASP A 137 20.40 -23.63 -9.54
C ASP A 137 19.44 -24.83 -9.54
N GLU A 138 19.68 -25.81 -8.72
CA GLU A 138 18.83 -27.01 -8.55
C GLU A 138 17.47 -26.63 -7.94
N VAL A 139 17.47 -25.76 -6.93
CA VAL A 139 16.23 -25.23 -6.35
C VAL A 139 15.44 -24.46 -7.38
N ALA A 140 16.07 -23.56 -8.16
CA ALA A 140 15.40 -22.82 -9.21
C ALA A 140 14.80 -23.75 -10.27
N ALA A 141 15.58 -24.72 -10.78
CA ALA A 141 15.12 -25.70 -11.76
C ALA A 141 13.94 -26.54 -11.26
N SER A 142 13.98 -26.95 -9.99
CA SER A 142 12.89 -27.70 -9.35
C SER A 142 11.60 -26.86 -9.24
N LEU A 143 11.74 -25.56 -8.92
CA LEU A 143 10.59 -24.64 -8.85
C LEU A 143 10.03 -24.33 -10.24
N ASP A 144 10.90 -24.11 -11.25
CA ASP A 144 10.49 -23.87 -12.64
C ASP A 144 9.74 -25.08 -13.22
N ALA A 145 10.12 -26.30 -12.88
CA ALA A 145 9.44 -27.52 -13.31
C ALA A 145 8.00 -27.62 -12.78
N SER A 146 7.70 -26.91 -11.68
CA SER A 146 6.37 -26.91 -11.05
C SER A 146 5.53 -25.67 -11.41
N GLN A 147 6.09 -24.69 -12.13
CA GLN A 147 5.40 -23.45 -12.54
C GLN A 147 5.45 -23.22 -14.06
N THR A 148 4.45 -22.50 -14.57
CA THR A 148 4.19 -22.44 -16.03
C THR A 148 4.51 -21.08 -16.70
N LYS A 149 5.05 -20.05 -16.02
CA LYS A 149 5.11 -18.72 -16.65
C LYS A 149 6.43 -17.95 -16.57
N ASP A 150 7.06 -17.81 -15.42
CA ASP A 150 8.29 -17.02 -15.31
C ASP A 150 9.31 -17.79 -14.47
N GLY A 151 10.58 -17.77 -14.90
CA GLY A 151 11.65 -18.49 -14.24
C GLY A 151 11.87 -18.02 -12.80
N TRP A 152 12.02 -18.93 -11.86
CA TRP A 152 12.21 -18.62 -10.45
C TRP A 152 13.50 -17.85 -10.15
N LYS A 153 14.52 -17.96 -11.01
CA LYS A 153 15.75 -17.16 -10.88
C LYS A 153 15.45 -15.67 -11.02
N ASP A 154 14.68 -15.28 -12.03
CA ASP A 154 14.33 -13.88 -12.29
C ASP A 154 13.39 -13.37 -11.22
N GLN A 155 12.42 -14.19 -10.81
CA GLN A 155 11.51 -13.85 -9.72
C GLN A 155 12.24 -13.68 -8.38
N ALA A 156 13.22 -14.54 -8.07
CA ALA A 156 14.04 -14.43 -6.87
C ALA A 156 14.89 -13.17 -6.89
N ALA A 157 15.59 -12.89 -8.00
CA ALA A 157 16.40 -11.68 -8.15
C ALA A 157 15.55 -10.41 -7.94
N TYR A 158 14.38 -10.34 -8.56
CA TYR A 158 13.43 -9.25 -8.37
C TYR A 158 12.98 -9.11 -6.92
N ASN A 159 12.61 -10.21 -6.25
CA ASN A 159 12.15 -10.17 -4.86
C ASN A 159 13.27 -9.74 -3.90
N MET A 160 14.50 -10.24 -4.10
CA MET A 160 15.66 -9.86 -3.28
C MET A 160 16.04 -8.39 -3.47
N GLU A 161 16.05 -7.88 -4.70
CA GLU A 161 16.27 -6.46 -4.96
C GLU A 161 15.26 -5.59 -4.22
N ARG A 162 13.99 -5.94 -4.27
CA ARG A 162 12.94 -5.20 -3.57
C ARG A 162 13.09 -5.24 -2.05
N MET A 163 13.56 -6.34 -1.49
CA MET A 163 13.81 -6.45 -0.04
C MET A 163 15.00 -5.58 0.37
N THR A 164 16.10 -5.58 -0.38
CA THR A 164 17.31 -4.79 -0.06
C THR A 164 17.12 -3.30 -0.30
N THR A 165 16.54 -2.91 -1.43
CA THR A 165 16.40 -1.49 -1.81
C THR A 165 15.34 -0.75 -1.00
N HIS A 166 14.26 -1.44 -0.60
CA HIS A 166 13.10 -0.82 0.02
C HIS A 166 12.76 -1.36 1.42
N GLY A 167 13.66 -2.10 2.07
CA GLY A 167 13.40 -2.84 3.30
C GLY A 167 12.80 -1.99 4.42
N ILE A 168 13.36 -0.82 4.73
CA ILE A 168 12.88 0.05 5.81
C ILE A 168 11.44 0.50 5.55
N ARG A 169 11.14 1.00 4.35
CA ARG A 169 9.79 1.42 3.96
C ARG A 169 8.81 0.25 4.00
N ARG A 170 9.20 -0.92 3.49
CA ARG A 170 8.38 -2.13 3.45
C ARG A 170 8.09 -2.67 4.86
N ALA A 171 9.04 -2.59 5.78
CA ALA A 171 8.82 -2.96 7.18
C ALA A 171 7.74 -2.07 7.84
N ALA A 172 7.74 -0.75 7.57
CA ALA A 172 6.69 0.14 8.05
C ALA A 172 5.31 -0.25 7.47
N GLU A 173 5.24 -0.52 6.16
CA GLU A 173 4.00 -0.99 5.52
C GLU A 173 3.53 -2.35 6.07
N MET A 174 4.45 -3.30 6.39
CA MET A 174 4.08 -4.59 6.96
C MET A 174 3.55 -4.47 8.39
N ARG A 175 3.98 -3.48 9.18
CA ARG A 175 3.36 -3.19 10.48
C ARG A 175 1.90 -2.75 10.32
N GLU A 176 1.59 -1.93 9.30
CA GLU A 176 0.20 -1.55 8.99
C GLU A 176 -0.64 -2.75 8.51
N VAL A 177 -0.02 -3.68 7.77
CA VAL A 177 -0.67 -4.96 7.41
C VAL A 177 -0.96 -5.79 8.67
N ALA A 178 -0.01 -5.87 9.60
CA ALA A 178 -0.21 -6.59 10.86
C ALA A 178 -1.36 -5.99 11.70
N ILE A 179 -1.47 -4.66 11.76
CA ILE A 179 -2.62 -3.97 12.40
C ILE A 179 -3.92 -4.37 11.69
N THR A 180 -3.94 -4.34 10.36
CA THR A 180 -5.13 -4.74 9.58
C THR A 180 -5.58 -6.17 9.89
N LEU A 181 -4.63 -7.11 10.00
CA LEU A 181 -4.95 -8.50 10.35
C LEU A 181 -5.45 -8.62 11.80
N ALA A 182 -4.85 -7.88 12.73
CA ALA A 182 -5.30 -7.84 14.12
C ALA A 182 -6.72 -7.27 14.24
N ASP A 183 -7.06 -6.22 13.51
CA ASP A 183 -8.41 -5.63 13.44
C ASP A 183 -9.45 -6.64 12.92
N LEU A 184 -9.01 -7.61 12.11
CA LEU A 184 -9.82 -8.72 11.59
C LEU A 184 -9.79 -9.99 12.47
N ASN A 185 -9.15 -9.95 13.63
CA ASN A 185 -8.91 -11.09 14.53
C ASN A 185 -8.14 -12.24 13.86
N ILE A 186 -7.25 -11.95 12.94
CA ILE A 186 -6.35 -12.90 12.26
C ILE A 186 -4.96 -12.79 12.88
N ALA A 187 -4.42 -13.91 13.35
CA ALA A 187 -3.04 -13.98 13.83
C ALA A 187 -2.07 -13.97 12.64
N GLY A 188 -1.55 -12.82 12.25
CA GLY A 188 -0.67 -12.63 11.11
C GLY A 188 0.75 -13.17 11.30
N ARG A 189 0.91 -14.48 11.55
CA ARG A 189 2.20 -15.11 11.89
C ARG A 189 3.26 -14.96 10.80
N MET A 190 2.86 -15.09 9.53
CA MET A 190 3.75 -14.91 8.36
C MET A 190 4.02 -13.44 8.05
N THR A 191 3.21 -12.54 8.59
CA THR A 191 3.31 -11.10 8.36
C THR A 191 4.19 -10.42 9.41
N ALA A 192 4.27 -11.00 10.60
CA ALA A 192 4.99 -10.45 11.75
C ALA A 192 6.38 -11.07 11.95
N GLY A 193 6.74 -12.11 11.18
CA GLY A 193 8.01 -12.85 11.24
C GLY A 193 9.17 -12.20 10.50
#